data_17be6455e233ff17d934c079ff5b78f9
#
_entry.id   17be6455e233ff17d934c079ff5b78f9
#
_cell.length_a   1.000
_cell.length_b   1.000
_cell.length_c   1.000
_cell.angle_alpha   90.00
_cell.angle_beta   90.00
_cell.angle_gamma   90.00
#
_symmetry.space_group_name_H-M   'P 1'
#
loop_
_entity.id
_entity.type
_entity.pdbx_description
1 polymer ?
#
loop_
_entity_poly.entity_id
_entity_poly.type
_entity_poly.pdbx_seq_one_letter_code
_entity_poly.pdbx_strand_id
1 'polypeptide(L)'
;MRVVKREPAVLLVEDEPLLGELMTEALTDKGFQVHAAPDARDALRHLLSGADIDIMFTDIDLGEGMDGATLAQLAHEMRPMLPIIYASGRRSMHEIATVPGSTFLPKPYTLKEVDATIARYLGNDRA
;
A
#
# COMPACT_ATOMS: atom_id res chain seq x y z
N MET A 1 22.41 14.63 -20.21
CA MET A 1 21.73 13.36 -20.20
C MET A 1 20.36 13.45 -19.58
N ARG A 2 19.42 12.74 -20.15
CA ARG A 2 18.07 12.81 -19.70
C ARG A 2 17.67 11.54 -18.96
N VAL A 3 17.14 11.69 -17.77
CA VAL A 3 16.69 10.57 -16.98
C VAL A 3 15.19 10.42 -17.17
N VAL A 4 14.76 9.25 -17.59
CA VAL A 4 13.33 8.95 -17.71
C VAL A 4 12.86 8.33 -16.41
N LYS A 5 11.95 9.00 -15.75
CA LYS A 5 11.39 8.48 -14.52
C LYS A 5 10.32 7.46 -14.85
N ARG A 6 10.40 6.30 -14.21
CA ARG A 6 9.31 5.36 -14.31
C ARG A 6 8.18 5.83 -13.40
N GLU A 7 7.00 5.33 -13.66
CA GLU A 7 5.86 5.62 -12.81
C GLU A 7 6.07 5.00 -11.45
N PRO A 8 5.70 5.69 -10.35
CA PRO A 8 5.80 5.09 -9.02
C PRO A 8 4.88 3.88 -8.93
N ALA A 9 5.35 2.84 -8.26
CA ALA A 9 4.63 1.58 -8.15
C ALA A 9 4.07 1.40 -6.75
N VAL A 10 2.79 1.07 -6.69
CA VAL A 10 2.06 0.83 -5.45
C VAL A 10 1.72 -0.65 -5.35
N LEU A 11 2.06 -1.27 -4.22
CA LEU A 11 1.55 -2.61 -3.92
C LEU A 11 0.28 -2.42 -3.12
N LEU A 12 -0.85 -2.75 -3.73
CA LEU A 12 -2.17 -2.56 -3.14
C LEU A 12 -2.71 -3.89 -2.64
N VAL A 13 -2.91 -4.01 -1.34
CA VAL A 13 -3.38 -5.26 -0.74
C VAL A 13 -4.79 -5.04 -0.21
N GLU A 14 -5.75 -5.60 -0.90
CA GLU A 14 -7.17 -5.40 -0.63
C GLU A 14 -7.94 -6.65 -0.96
N ASP A 15 -8.68 -7.21 0.02
CA ASP A 15 -9.36 -8.48 -0.18
C ASP A 15 -10.77 -8.34 -0.74
N GLU A 16 -11.33 -7.14 -0.79
CA GLU A 16 -12.63 -6.92 -1.44
C GLU A 16 -12.41 -6.67 -2.92
N PRO A 17 -12.85 -7.59 -3.80
CA PRO A 17 -12.52 -7.48 -5.22
C PRO A 17 -12.98 -6.17 -5.86
N LEU A 18 -14.19 -5.74 -5.55
CA LEU A 18 -14.71 -4.53 -6.17
C LEU A 18 -13.94 -3.29 -5.73
N LEU A 19 -13.65 -3.19 -4.44
CA LEU A 19 -12.89 -2.07 -3.93
C LEU A 19 -11.48 -2.07 -4.51
N GLY A 20 -10.85 -3.25 -4.59
CA GLY A 20 -9.53 -3.38 -5.18
C GLY A 20 -9.51 -2.91 -6.63
N GLU A 21 -10.53 -3.26 -7.40
CA GLU A 21 -10.62 -2.83 -8.79
C GLU A 21 -10.78 -1.32 -8.89
N LEU A 22 -11.64 -0.74 -8.07
CA LEU A 22 -11.87 0.70 -8.08
C LEU A 22 -10.61 1.46 -7.71
N MET A 23 -9.90 1.00 -6.69
CA MET A 23 -8.67 1.66 -6.27
C MET A 23 -7.57 1.51 -7.31
N THR A 24 -7.47 0.33 -7.92
CA THR A 24 -6.48 0.11 -8.97
C THR A 24 -6.72 1.07 -10.13
N GLU A 25 -7.97 1.21 -10.55
CA GLU A 25 -8.32 2.10 -11.64
C GLU A 25 -8.01 3.55 -11.28
N ALA A 26 -8.40 3.96 -10.09
CA ALA A 26 -8.19 5.34 -9.67
C ALA A 26 -6.69 5.68 -9.56
N LEU A 27 -5.90 4.78 -9.00
CA LEU A 27 -4.47 5.02 -8.87
C LEU A 27 -3.77 4.99 -10.23
N THR A 28 -4.19 4.08 -11.10
CA THR A 28 -3.65 4.03 -12.46
C THR A 28 -3.93 5.34 -13.19
N ASP A 29 -5.13 5.86 -13.03
CA ASP A 29 -5.48 7.14 -13.67
C ASP A 29 -4.64 8.30 -13.15
N LYS A 30 -4.11 8.18 -11.93
CA LYS A 30 -3.26 9.22 -11.36
C LYS A 30 -1.79 9.04 -11.73
N GLY A 31 -1.47 8.05 -12.52
CA GLY A 31 -0.10 7.84 -12.99
C GLY A 31 0.70 6.83 -12.19
N PHE A 32 0.06 6.07 -11.31
CA PHE A 32 0.76 5.03 -10.56
C PHE A 32 0.70 3.71 -11.30
N GLN A 33 1.76 2.93 -11.16
CA GLN A 33 1.73 1.53 -11.55
C GLN A 33 1.22 0.75 -10.35
N VAL A 34 0.26 -0.14 -10.55
CA VAL A 34 -0.38 -0.83 -9.43
C VAL A 34 -0.15 -2.33 -9.52
N HIS A 35 0.38 -2.89 -8.44
CA HIS A 35 0.45 -4.34 -8.26
C HIS A 35 -0.64 -4.67 -7.25
N ALA A 36 -1.74 -5.24 -7.73
CA ALA A 36 -2.87 -5.54 -6.86
C ALA A 36 -2.74 -6.96 -6.32
N ALA A 37 -2.93 -7.10 -5.02
CA ALA A 37 -2.87 -8.40 -4.35
C ALA A 37 -4.13 -8.57 -3.51
N PRO A 38 -4.87 -9.66 -3.71
CA PRO A 38 -6.12 -9.88 -2.95
C PRO A 38 -5.88 -10.37 -1.53
N ASP A 39 -4.67 -10.81 -1.22
CA ASP A 39 -4.36 -11.31 0.12
C ASP A 39 -2.88 -11.13 0.41
N ALA A 40 -2.50 -11.44 1.66
CA ALA A 40 -1.14 -11.27 2.11
C ALA A 40 -0.17 -12.20 1.38
N ARG A 41 -0.63 -13.39 1.02
CA ARG A 41 0.22 -14.35 0.33
C ARG A 41 0.64 -13.83 -1.04
N ASP A 42 -0.30 -13.27 -1.78
CA ASP A 42 -0.01 -12.72 -3.09
C ASP A 42 0.88 -11.48 -2.96
N ALA A 43 0.64 -10.67 -1.92
CA ALA A 43 1.48 -9.52 -1.65
C ALA A 43 2.93 -9.93 -1.39
N LEU A 44 3.13 -10.98 -0.60
CA LEU A 44 4.47 -11.48 -0.34
C LEU A 44 5.15 -11.98 -1.62
N ARG A 45 4.38 -12.58 -2.52
CA ARG A 45 4.91 -13.00 -3.80
C ARG A 45 5.47 -11.82 -4.58
N HIS A 46 4.73 -10.71 -4.61
CA HIS A 46 5.21 -9.50 -5.27
C HIS A 46 6.50 -8.98 -4.63
N LEU A 47 6.55 -8.99 -3.31
CA LEU A 47 7.73 -8.50 -2.59
C LEU A 47 8.95 -9.38 -2.84
N LEU A 48 8.73 -10.69 -2.93
CA LEU A 48 9.83 -11.64 -3.15
C LEU A 48 10.29 -11.68 -4.61
N SER A 49 9.46 -11.22 -5.53
CA SER A 49 9.78 -11.31 -6.95
C SER A 49 10.82 -10.30 -7.40
N GLY A 50 11.17 -9.35 -6.54
CA GLY A 50 12.09 -8.30 -6.93
C GLY A 50 11.44 -7.17 -7.71
N ALA A 51 10.11 -7.16 -7.77
CA ALA A 51 9.40 -6.08 -8.46
C ALA A 51 9.72 -4.74 -7.80
N ASP A 52 9.77 -3.69 -8.61
CA ASP A 52 9.94 -2.34 -8.11
C ASP A 52 8.65 -1.89 -7.46
N ILE A 53 8.69 -1.68 -6.16
CA ILE A 53 7.55 -1.23 -5.38
C ILE A 53 8.02 -0.04 -4.56
N ASP A 54 7.30 1.07 -4.70
CA ASP A 54 7.69 2.31 -4.04
C ASP A 54 6.93 2.56 -2.75
N ILE A 55 5.76 1.93 -2.60
CA ILE A 55 4.96 2.08 -1.40
C ILE A 55 3.96 0.91 -1.33
N MET A 56 3.66 0.46 -0.11
CA MET A 56 2.64 -0.56 0.10
C MET A 56 1.45 0.05 0.81
N PHE A 57 0.26 -0.21 0.29
CA PHE A 57 -1.00 0.16 0.91
C PHE A 57 -1.74 -1.12 1.25
N THR A 58 -2.02 -1.37 2.52
CA THR A 58 -2.68 -2.60 2.92
C THR A 58 -3.82 -2.35 3.88
N ASP A 59 -4.91 -3.08 3.68
CA ASP A 59 -5.97 -3.19 4.68
C ASP A 59 -5.44 -4.03 5.84
N ILE A 60 -5.77 -3.66 7.06
CA ILE A 60 -5.42 -4.46 8.24
C ILE A 60 -6.23 -5.76 8.24
N ASP A 61 -7.51 -5.64 7.92
CA ASP A 61 -8.41 -6.79 7.93
C ASP A 61 -8.44 -7.44 6.55
N LEU A 62 -7.67 -8.49 6.37
CA LEU A 62 -7.56 -9.17 5.09
C LEU A 62 -8.32 -10.51 5.07
N GLY A 63 -9.31 -10.65 5.94
CA GLY A 63 -10.08 -11.88 6.00
C GLY A 63 -9.31 -12.98 6.68
N GLU A 64 -9.37 -14.18 6.10
CA GLU A 64 -8.69 -15.33 6.69
C GLU A 64 -7.20 -15.29 6.39
N GLY A 65 -6.43 -15.88 7.28
CA GLY A 65 -4.99 -15.97 7.11
C GLY A 65 -4.28 -14.81 7.76
N MET A 66 -3.18 -14.40 7.16
CA MET A 66 -2.33 -13.34 7.72
C MET A 66 -3.02 -11.99 7.57
N ASP A 67 -3.04 -11.20 8.64
CA ASP A 67 -3.61 -9.86 8.56
C ASP A 67 -2.59 -8.86 8.00
N GLY A 68 -3.08 -7.65 7.74
CA GLY A 68 -2.24 -6.61 7.14
C GLY A 68 -1.13 -6.12 8.04
N ALA A 69 -1.33 -6.16 9.36
CA ALA A 69 -0.28 -5.73 10.29
C ALA A 69 0.89 -6.70 10.26
N THR A 70 0.60 -8.01 10.26
CA THR A 70 1.63 -9.02 10.16
C THR A 70 2.36 -8.95 8.81
N LEU A 71 1.58 -8.75 7.74
CA LEU A 71 2.16 -8.58 6.42
C LEU A 71 3.13 -7.40 6.39
N ALA A 72 2.74 -6.29 7.02
CA ALA A 72 3.57 -5.09 7.04
C ALA A 72 4.89 -5.33 7.78
N GLN A 73 4.85 -6.09 8.87
CA GLN A 73 6.07 -6.43 9.60
C GLN A 73 7.02 -7.22 8.70
N LEU A 74 6.49 -8.20 7.99
CA LEU A 74 7.31 -8.99 7.07
C LEU A 74 7.84 -8.14 5.93
N ALA A 75 7.02 -7.27 5.39
CA ALA A 75 7.44 -6.38 4.31
C ALA A 75 8.57 -5.46 4.78
N HIS A 76 8.47 -4.96 6.00
CA HIS A 76 9.50 -4.12 6.59
C HIS A 76 10.82 -4.87 6.75
N GLU A 77 10.75 -6.14 7.15
CA GLU A 77 11.95 -6.95 7.28
C GLU A 77 12.62 -7.19 5.92
N MET A 78 11.80 -7.36 4.90
CA MET A 78 12.31 -7.60 3.56
C MET A 78 12.79 -6.34 2.88
N ARG A 79 12.12 -5.23 3.11
CA ARG A 79 12.42 -3.94 2.48
C ARG A 79 12.29 -2.82 3.52
N PRO A 80 13.34 -2.62 4.34
CA PRO A 80 13.25 -1.68 5.47
C PRO A 80 12.91 -0.24 5.10
N MET A 81 13.19 0.15 3.85
CA MET A 81 12.92 1.52 3.41
C MET A 81 11.57 1.69 2.75
N LEU A 82 10.80 0.63 2.60
CA LEU A 82 9.51 0.70 1.94
C LEU A 82 8.48 1.40 2.83
N PRO A 83 7.89 2.51 2.37
CA PRO A 83 6.81 3.15 3.12
C PRO A 83 5.57 2.28 3.13
N ILE A 84 4.86 2.29 4.25
CA ILE A 84 3.67 1.45 4.42
C ILE A 84 2.52 2.29 4.93
N ILE A 85 1.36 2.14 4.30
CA ILE A 85 0.12 2.76 4.73
C ILE A 85 -0.84 1.64 5.14
N TYR A 86 -1.38 1.74 6.34
CA TYR A 86 -2.41 0.81 6.82
C TYR A 86 -3.79 1.45 6.72
N ALA A 87 -4.81 0.68 6.41
CA ALA A 87 -6.18 1.15 6.48
C ALA A 87 -7.00 0.23 7.38
N SER A 88 -7.82 0.81 8.23
CA SER A 88 -8.68 0.03 9.10
C SER A 88 -9.86 0.87 9.56
N GLY A 89 -11.01 0.22 9.72
CA GLY A 89 -12.23 0.87 10.18
C GLY A 89 -12.53 0.66 11.65
N ARG A 90 -11.72 -0.14 12.33
CA ARG A 90 -12.14 -0.60 13.65
C ARG A 90 -11.34 -0.08 14.81
N ARG A 91 -10.07 -0.02 14.69
CA ARG A 91 -9.20 0.17 15.86
C ARG A 91 -8.47 1.48 15.82
N SER A 92 -8.14 1.96 17.00
CA SER A 92 -7.18 3.04 17.10
C SER A 92 -5.79 2.47 16.82
N MET A 93 -4.87 3.34 16.50
CA MET A 93 -3.50 2.93 16.24
C MET A 93 -2.84 2.27 17.44
N HIS A 94 -3.33 2.53 18.64
CA HIS A 94 -2.72 1.93 19.83
C HIS A 94 -2.87 0.43 19.88
N GLU A 95 -3.86 -0.10 19.20
CA GLU A 95 -4.16 -1.53 19.27
C GLU A 95 -3.52 -2.32 18.16
N ILE A 96 -2.79 -1.64 17.29
CA ILE A 96 -2.16 -2.26 16.13
C ILE A 96 -0.65 -2.07 16.24
N ALA A 97 0.08 -3.17 16.18
CA ALA A 97 1.54 -3.10 16.15
C ALA A 97 1.95 -2.59 14.78
N THR A 98 2.49 -1.38 14.74
CA THR A 98 2.83 -0.75 13.48
C THR A 98 4.32 -0.74 13.24
N VAL A 99 4.68 -0.71 11.96
CA VAL A 99 6.07 -0.57 11.55
C VAL A 99 6.49 0.89 11.76
N PRO A 100 7.71 1.14 12.26
CA PRO A 100 8.17 2.52 12.40
C PRO A 100 8.09 3.27 11.08
N GLY A 101 7.58 4.49 11.14
CA GLY A 101 7.46 5.33 9.96
C GLY A 101 6.24 5.06 9.09
N SER A 102 5.40 4.11 9.47
CA SER A 102 4.18 3.83 8.72
C SER A 102 3.10 4.86 9.02
N THR A 103 2.09 4.89 8.16
CA THR A 103 0.96 5.80 8.31
C THR A 103 -0.33 5.01 8.40
N PHE A 104 -1.22 5.45 9.26
CA PHE A 104 -2.53 4.85 9.43
C PHE A 104 -3.58 5.73 8.75
N LEU A 105 -4.43 5.12 7.93
CA LEU A 105 -5.52 5.82 7.25
C LEU A 105 -6.84 5.21 7.72
N PRO A 106 -7.64 5.96 8.49
CA PRO A 106 -8.89 5.40 9.01
C PRO A 106 -9.94 5.28 7.93
N LYS A 107 -10.73 4.22 8.03
CA LYS A 107 -11.90 4.04 7.18
C LYS A 107 -13.10 4.75 7.80
N PRO A 108 -14.02 5.29 7.02
CA PRO A 108 -13.97 5.31 5.57
C PRO A 108 -13.00 6.37 5.07
N TYR A 109 -12.29 6.08 4.01
CA TYR A 109 -11.41 7.05 3.37
C TYR A 109 -11.90 7.30 1.97
N THR A 110 -11.48 8.44 1.40
CA THR A 110 -11.76 8.76 0.01
C THR A 110 -10.54 8.42 -0.83
N LEU A 111 -10.74 8.24 -2.12
CA LEU A 111 -9.62 8.01 -3.02
C LEU A 111 -8.68 9.22 -3.04
N LYS A 112 -9.23 10.40 -2.84
CA LYS A 112 -8.41 11.60 -2.74
C LYS A 112 -7.47 11.55 -1.54
N GLU A 113 -7.97 11.04 -0.40
CA GLU A 113 -7.13 10.88 0.78
C GLU A 113 -6.04 9.85 0.58
N VAL A 114 -6.36 8.76 -0.12
CA VAL A 114 -5.35 7.74 -0.45
C VAL A 114 -4.26 8.36 -1.31
N ASP A 115 -4.65 9.06 -2.37
CA ASP A 115 -3.70 9.68 -3.27
C ASP A 115 -2.82 10.70 -2.54
N ALA A 116 -3.43 11.53 -1.70
CA ALA A 116 -2.67 12.53 -0.95
C ALA A 116 -1.68 11.88 0.01
N THR A 117 -2.07 10.79 0.66
CA THR A 117 -1.21 10.09 1.59
C THR A 117 -0.02 9.46 0.86
N ILE A 118 -0.27 8.85 -0.28
CA ILE A 118 0.80 8.29 -1.10
C ILE A 118 1.75 9.39 -1.55
N ALA A 119 1.21 10.51 -2.00
CA ALA A 119 2.02 11.61 -2.49
C ALA A 119 2.97 12.15 -1.44
N ARG A 120 2.56 12.15 -0.18
CA ARG A 120 3.43 12.62 0.90
C ARG A 120 4.70 11.79 1.01
N TYR A 121 4.61 10.49 0.77
CA TYR A 121 5.78 9.62 0.84
C TYR A 121 6.65 9.72 -0.40
N LEU A 122 6.03 9.88 -1.56
CA LEU A 122 6.75 9.87 -2.82
C LEU A 122 7.20 11.24 -3.25
N GLY A 123 6.85 12.26 -2.45
CA GLY A 123 7.19 13.63 -2.77
C GLY A 123 6.24 14.20 -3.79
N ASN A 124 6.49 15.43 -4.20
CA ASN A 124 5.61 16.15 -5.10
C ASN A 124 6.21 16.36 -6.46
N ASP A 125 7.19 15.57 -6.81
CA ASP A 125 7.88 15.74 -8.07
C ASP A 125 7.06 15.29 -9.23
N ARG A 126 5.90 14.75 -8.96
CA ARG A 126 5.03 14.27 -10.00
C ARG A 126 4.19 15.35 -10.63
N ALA A 127 4.29 16.50 -10.08
CA ALA A 127 3.51 17.63 -10.57
C ALA A 127 3.73 17.86 -12.06
#